data_633454db5994850f3f253e8b649d888b
#
_entry.id   633454db5994850f3f253e8b649d888b
#
_cell.length_a   1.000
_cell.length_b   1.000
_cell.length_c   1.000
_cell.angle_alpha   90.00
_cell.angle_beta   90.00
_cell.angle_gamma   90.00
#
_symmetry.space_group_name_H-M   'P 1'
#
loop_
_entity.id
_entity.type
_entity.pdbx_description
1 polymer ?
#
loop_
_entity_poly.entity_id
_entity_poly.type
_entity_poly.pdbx_seq_one_letter_code
_entity_poly.pdbx_strand_id
1 'polypeptide(L)'
;MSVSCGPDYGIIGEHGTEIVYVEVPADDVLKGQIWVDSFDQPSSVNGVDILWVIDTSGSMTNNEPELLLGIDTMMNSLPQTGWRLNMISNDPRMVIQDQQFPLVPGDTAQDAKDMYDNINRGYLEEGFDALKAYMTENTYAPTWMRNDASLLVVFVSDEEDQSSQTVAEFTSWYSSVRPSVFLASIVHLDPADSLCHVNQYYDTAYNSIDATNHFGGVIVDICSEDWSAGVADAAVQIKPFEWYELSYVPSSIESIQVFINGVPNSDWYYEPADNSVYFDVVPEAAVHVEIAYLYLPWDPEFEKPNPFN
;
A
#
# COMPACT_ATOMS: atom_id res chain seq x y z
N MET A 1 16.42 -9.04 56.26
CA MET A 1 15.55 -8.91 55.08
C MET A 1 16.43 -8.91 53.86
N SER A 2 16.48 -10.01 53.15
CA SER A 2 17.26 -10.12 51.92
C SER A 2 16.40 -9.69 50.77
N VAL A 3 16.80 -8.59 50.07
CA VAL A 3 16.24 -8.20 48.80
C VAL A 3 16.85 -9.15 47.76
N SER A 4 16.01 -10.04 47.23
CA SER A 4 16.41 -10.85 46.06
C SER A 4 16.19 -9.97 44.82
N CYS A 5 17.30 -9.57 44.18
CA CYS A 5 17.22 -9.04 42.81
C CYS A 5 16.84 -10.20 41.89
N GLY A 6 15.73 -10.06 41.23
CA GLY A 6 15.32 -10.94 40.13
C GLY A 6 16.29 -10.82 38.95
N PRO A 7 16.26 -11.77 38.03
CA PRO A 7 17.17 -11.80 36.88
C PRO A 7 17.02 -10.59 35.97
N ASP A 8 18.14 -10.11 35.45
CA ASP A 8 18.19 -9.08 34.43
C ASP A 8 17.40 -9.52 33.19
N TYR A 9 16.43 -8.73 32.77
CA TYR A 9 15.68 -8.94 31.53
C TYR A 9 16.38 -8.21 30.40
N GLY A 10 16.92 -8.98 29.46
CA GLY A 10 17.42 -8.45 28.19
C GLY A 10 16.32 -8.53 27.13
N ILE A 11 16.05 -7.43 26.43
CA ILE A 11 15.21 -7.42 25.26
C ILE A 11 16.02 -8.06 24.13
N ILE A 12 15.64 -9.28 23.71
CA ILE A 12 16.17 -9.92 22.51
C ILE A 12 15.04 -9.89 21.49
N GLY A 13 15.18 -9.02 20.49
CA GLY A 13 14.24 -8.94 19.39
C GLY A 13 14.36 -10.15 18.46
N GLU A 14 13.43 -11.07 18.54
CA GLU A 14 13.01 -11.96 17.46
C GLU A 14 11.48 -11.94 17.43
N HIS A 15 10.94 -11.72 16.26
CA HIS A 15 9.53 -11.67 15.90
C HIS A 15 8.61 -12.56 16.75
N GLY A 16 8.01 -11.99 17.76
CA GLY A 16 7.07 -12.67 18.64
C GLY A 16 6.60 -11.71 19.73
N THR A 17 5.31 -11.62 19.94
CA THR A 17 4.70 -10.84 21.01
C THR A 17 5.18 -11.37 22.37
N GLU A 18 6.09 -10.66 23.04
CA GLU A 18 6.58 -11.03 24.36
C GLU A 18 5.80 -10.24 25.42
N ILE A 19 5.10 -10.96 26.31
CA ILE A 19 4.41 -10.36 27.43
C ILE A 19 5.38 -10.30 28.60
N VAL A 20 5.81 -9.12 28.97
CA VAL A 20 6.67 -8.90 30.14
C VAL A 20 5.81 -8.54 31.34
N TYR A 21 5.82 -9.40 32.34
CA TYR A 21 5.12 -9.12 33.61
C TYR A 21 6.02 -8.31 34.54
N VAL A 22 5.60 -7.11 34.89
CA VAL A 22 6.29 -6.30 35.91
C VAL A 22 5.55 -6.46 37.24
N GLU A 23 6.18 -7.12 38.22
CA GLU A 23 5.61 -7.19 39.57
C GLU A 23 5.85 -5.88 40.32
N VAL A 24 4.78 -5.14 40.61
CA VAL A 24 4.81 -3.99 41.51
C VAL A 24 4.54 -4.49 42.95
N PRO A 25 5.27 -4.02 44.02
CA PRO A 25 5.13 -4.52 45.37
C PRO A 25 3.71 -4.32 45.90
N ALA A 26 3.20 -5.35 46.55
CA ALA A 26 1.83 -5.50 46.95
C ALA A 26 1.37 -4.51 48.04
N ASP A 27 0.38 -3.72 47.67
CA ASP A 27 -0.84 -3.48 48.45
C ASP A 27 -1.89 -3.13 47.37
N ASP A 28 -2.71 -4.11 47.00
CA ASP A 28 -3.83 -4.00 46.00
C ASP A 28 -3.50 -3.35 44.65
N VAL A 29 -2.29 -3.57 44.14
CA VAL A 29 -1.88 -2.98 42.85
C VAL A 29 -2.15 -3.95 41.71
N LEU A 30 -2.97 -3.53 40.78
CA LEU A 30 -3.21 -4.21 39.50
C LEU A 30 -1.87 -4.47 38.81
N LYS A 31 -1.62 -5.72 38.36
CA LYS A 31 -0.42 -6.06 37.61
C LYS A 31 -0.50 -5.46 36.22
N GLY A 32 0.26 -4.40 35.97
CA GLY A 32 0.44 -3.85 34.64
C GLY A 32 1.18 -4.81 33.73
N GLN A 33 0.77 -4.85 32.47
CA GLN A 33 1.46 -5.58 31.40
C GLN A 33 2.01 -4.58 30.38
N ILE A 34 3.14 -4.90 29.76
CA ILE A 34 3.63 -4.14 28.61
C ILE A 34 3.03 -4.77 27.37
N TRP A 35 2.44 -3.94 26.54
CA TRP A 35 2.04 -4.30 25.18
C TRP A 35 2.89 -3.52 24.17
N VAL A 36 3.08 -4.11 23.01
CA VAL A 36 3.77 -3.46 21.88
C VAL A 36 2.91 -3.65 20.64
N ASP A 37 2.37 -2.55 20.15
CA ASP A 37 1.81 -2.48 18.81
C ASP A 37 2.92 -2.15 17.83
N SER A 38 2.91 -2.76 16.65
CA SER A 38 3.92 -2.50 15.65
C SER A 38 3.36 -2.55 14.23
N PHE A 39 3.93 -1.74 13.35
CA PHE A 39 3.62 -1.72 11.94
C PHE A 39 4.81 -1.23 11.12
N ASP A 40 4.83 -1.57 9.84
CA ASP A 40 5.74 -0.96 8.88
C ASP A 40 5.02 0.19 8.17
N GLN A 41 5.65 1.36 8.08
CA GLN A 41 5.05 2.50 7.40
C GLN A 41 4.94 2.22 5.89
N PRO A 42 3.72 2.15 5.32
CA PRO A 42 3.54 1.68 3.96
C PRO A 42 4.00 2.71 2.92
N SER A 43 3.86 3.99 3.18
CA SER A 43 4.10 5.03 2.19
C SER A 43 5.00 6.15 2.70
N SER A 44 5.64 6.86 1.77
CA SER A 44 6.49 8.02 2.07
C SER A 44 5.66 9.29 2.29
N VAL A 45 6.08 10.12 3.24
CA VAL A 45 5.58 11.49 3.42
C VAL A 45 5.87 12.38 2.20
N ASN A 46 6.84 12.00 1.35
CA ASN A 46 7.15 12.67 0.09
C ASN A 46 6.11 12.37 -1.00
N GLY A 47 5.10 11.58 -0.67
CA GLY A 47 3.95 11.27 -1.51
C GLY A 47 4.10 9.99 -2.30
N VAL A 48 3.24 9.80 -3.29
CA VAL A 48 3.18 8.61 -4.13
C VAL A 48 3.15 8.99 -5.60
N ASP A 49 3.94 8.27 -6.40
CA ASP A 49 3.83 8.26 -7.84
C ASP A 49 2.99 7.05 -8.25
N ILE A 50 1.99 7.27 -9.10
CA ILE A 50 1.03 6.25 -9.53
C ILE A 50 1.17 6.11 -11.04
N LEU A 51 1.33 4.87 -11.51
CA LEU A 51 1.45 4.59 -12.93
C LEU A 51 0.46 3.49 -13.33
N TRP A 52 -0.49 3.85 -14.16
CA TRP A 52 -1.38 2.89 -14.81
C TRP A 52 -0.74 2.39 -16.10
N VAL A 53 -0.49 1.09 -16.17
CA VAL A 53 0.02 0.40 -17.36
C VAL A 53 -1.17 -0.29 -18.01
N ILE A 54 -1.64 0.32 -19.10
CA ILE A 54 -2.94 0.01 -19.67
C ILE A 54 -2.75 -0.72 -20.99
N ASP A 55 -3.41 -1.84 -21.13
CA ASP A 55 -3.59 -2.48 -22.42
C ASP A 55 -4.40 -1.56 -23.33
N THR A 56 -3.80 -1.22 -24.46
CA THR A 56 -4.40 -0.34 -25.47
C THR A 56 -4.78 -1.09 -26.75
N SER A 57 -4.81 -2.43 -26.70
CA SER A 57 -5.28 -3.28 -27.79
C SER A 57 -6.76 -3.09 -28.10
N GLY A 58 -7.22 -3.63 -29.22
CA GLY A 58 -8.59 -3.43 -29.66
C GLY A 58 -9.64 -4.13 -28.80
N SER A 59 -9.29 -5.19 -28.08
CA SER A 59 -10.16 -5.93 -27.16
C SER A 59 -10.62 -5.07 -25.98
N MET A 60 -9.77 -4.18 -25.49
CA MET A 60 -10.02 -3.27 -24.37
C MET A 60 -11.06 -2.15 -24.65
N THR A 61 -11.54 -2.00 -25.90
CA THR A 61 -12.45 -0.90 -26.27
C THR A 61 -13.75 -0.89 -25.44
N ASN A 62 -14.20 -2.06 -25.01
CA ASN A 62 -15.42 -2.19 -24.22
C ASN A 62 -15.24 -1.81 -22.73
N ASN A 63 -14.00 -1.74 -22.26
CA ASN A 63 -13.64 -1.48 -20.85
C ASN A 63 -13.30 0.00 -20.60
N GLU A 64 -13.34 0.87 -21.63
CA GLU A 64 -13.00 2.29 -21.48
C GLU A 64 -13.87 3.02 -20.43
N PRO A 65 -15.20 2.83 -20.36
CA PRO A 65 -16.02 3.50 -19.36
C PRO A 65 -15.63 3.12 -17.92
N GLU A 66 -15.41 1.83 -17.66
CA GLU A 66 -15.02 1.31 -16.34
C GLU A 66 -13.61 1.76 -15.97
N LEU A 67 -12.70 1.80 -16.95
CA LEU A 67 -11.35 2.32 -16.78
C LEU A 67 -11.36 3.79 -16.31
N LEU A 68 -12.09 4.65 -17.02
CA LEU A 68 -12.16 6.07 -16.68
C LEU A 68 -12.85 6.31 -15.33
N LEU A 69 -13.89 5.52 -15.02
CA LEU A 69 -14.52 5.56 -13.69
C LEU A 69 -13.56 5.11 -12.60
N GLY A 70 -12.76 4.07 -12.82
CA GLY A 70 -11.74 3.60 -11.90
C GLY A 70 -10.68 4.67 -11.62
N ILE A 71 -10.18 5.33 -12.65
CA ILE A 71 -9.20 6.41 -12.51
C ILE A 71 -9.79 7.60 -11.74
N ASP A 72 -11.00 8.05 -12.07
CA ASP A 72 -11.69 9.13 -11.33
C ASP A 72 -11.90 8.75 -9.86
N THR A 73 -12.28 7.51 -9.59
CA THR A 73 -12.44 6.99 -8.22
C THR A 73 -11.11 7.02 -7.46
N MET A 74 -10.01 6.59 -8.10
CA MET A 74 -8.68 6.67 -7.48
C MET A 74 -8.32 8.11 -7.15
N MET A 75 -8.44 9.04 -8.10
CA MET A 75 -8.13 10.46 -7.89
C MET A 75 -8.93 11.06 -6.72
N ASN A 76 -10.20 10.70 -6.59
CA ASN A 76 -11.08 11.16 -5.51
C ASN A 76 -10.78 10.48 -4.15
N SER A 77 -10.16 9.31 -4.17
CA SER A 77 -9.79 8.56 -2.96
C SER A 77 -8.43 8.96 -2.40
N LEU A 78 -7.60 9.65 -3.20
CA LEU A 78 -6.26 10.08 -2.82
C LEU A 78 -6.30 11.32 -1.90
N PRO A 79 -5.22 11.58 -1.13
CA PRO A 79 -5.08 12.81 -0.35
C PRO A 79 -5.15 14.07 -1.22
N GLN A 80 -5.43 15.21 -0.59
CA GLN A 80 -5.49 16.52 -1.29
C GLN A 80 -4.13 16.99 -1.85
N THR A 81 -3.05 16.32 -1.50
CA THR A 81 -1.67 16.66 -1.90
C THR A 81 -0.80 15.41 -2.02
N GLY A 82 0.34 15.56 -2.64
CA GLY A 82 1.42 14.57 -2.55
C GLY A 82 1.39 13.43 -3.57
N TRP A 83 0.38 13.30 -4.42
CA TRP A 83 0.36 12.28 -5.46
C TRP A 83 0.60 12.84 -6.87
N ARG A 84 1.10 11.99 -7.75
CA ARG A 84 1.19 12.18 -9.20
C ARG A 84 0.73 10.91 -9.88
N LEU A 85 -0.13 11.00 -10.88
CA LEU A 85 -0.65 9.85 -11.62
C LEU A 85 -0.39 10.01 -13.11
N ASN A 86 0.17 9.00 -13.74
CA ASN A 86 0.32 8.94 -15.20
C ASN A 86 -0.21 7.62 -15.75
N MET A 87 -0.49 7.59 -17.03
CA MET A 87 -1.00 6.44 -17.77
C MET A 87 -0.09 6.16 -18.96
N ILE A 88 0.28 4.90 -19.14
CA ILE A 88 1.09 4.45 -20.27
C ILE A 88 0.50 3.20 -20.91
N SER A 89 0.87 2.92 -22.13
CA SER A 89 0.55 1.65 -22.79
C SER A 89 1.30 0.47 -22.14
N ASN A 90 0.77 -0.73 -22.27
CA ASN A 90 1.46 -1.99 -21.96
C ASN A 90 2.40 -2.48 -23.10
N ASP A 91 2.56 -1.70 -24.17
CA ASP A 91 3.50 -1.99 -25.28
C ASP A 91 4.85 -1.29 -25.02
N PRO A 92 5.94 -2.03 -24.76
CA PRO A 92 7.23 -1.44 -24.40
C PRO A 92 7.82 -0.53 -25.48
N ARG A 93 7.40 -0.67 -26.74
CA ARG A 93 7.88 0.19 -27.86
C ARG A 93 7.21 1.57 -27.82
N MET A 94 5.99 1.65 -27.29
CA MET A 94 5.19 2.88 -27.23
C MET A 94 5.62 3.76 -26.06
N VAL A 95 5.97 3.17 -24.93
CA VAL A 95 6.26 3.89 -23.69
C VAL A 95 7.58 4.66 -23.70
N ILE A 96 8.55 4.25 -24.53
CA ILE A 96 9.88 4.90 -24.58
C ILE A 96 9.78 6.37 -25.03
N GLN A 97 8.78 6.72 -25.84
CA GLN A 97 8.57 8.06 -26.37
C GLN A 97 7.41 8.81 -25.71
N ASP A 98 6.78 8.20 -24.71
CA ASP A 98 5.68 8.84 -24.00
C ASP A 98 6.19 10.07 -23.20
N GLN A 99 5.48 11.20 -23.28
CA GLN A 99 5.89 12.46 -22.70
C GLN A 99 4.69 13.19 -22.04
N GLN A 100 3.71 12.45 -21.58
CA GLN A 100 2.57 13.05 -20.91
C GLN A 100 2.92 13.60 -19.53
N PHE A 101 2.38 14.77 -19.19
CA PHE A 101 2.46 15.31 -17.84
C PHE A 101 1.57 14.49 -16.91
N PRO A 102 2.03 14.19 -15.68
CA PRO A 102 1.20 13.47 -14.74
C PRO A 102 0.03 14.34 -14.28
N LEU A 103 -1.10 13.69 -13.98
CA LEU A 103 -2.19 14.29 -13.22
C LEU A 103 -1.70 14.59 -11.79
N VAL A 104 -2.23 15.65 -11.20
CA VAL A 104 -1.89 16.12 -9.86
C VAL A 104 -3.16 16.49 -9.09
N PRO A 105 -3.10 16.67 -7.77
CA PRO A 105 -4.24 17.13 -6.98
C PRO A 105 -4.87 18.40 -7.56
N GLY A 106 -6.17 18.35 -7.82
CA GLY A 106 -6.95 19.41 -8.43
C GLY A 106 -7.31 19.19 -9.91
N ASP A 107 -6.67 18.24 -10.58
CA ASP A 107 -7.07 17.80 -11.92
C ASP A 107 -8.41 17.03 -11.85
N THR A 108 -9.11 17.00 -12.98
CA THR A 108 -10.47 16.52 -13.09
C THR A 108 -10.55 15.19 -13.87
N ALA A 109 -11.71 14.52 -13.81
CA ALA A 109 -12.01 13.37 -14.66
C ALA A 109 -11.82 13.67 -16.17
N GLN A 110 -12.05 14.93 -16.61
CA GLN A 110 -11.82 15.31 -18.00
C GLN A 110 -10.31 15.34 -18.34
N ASP A 111 -9.45 15.82 -17.40
CA ASP A 111 -8.01 15.80 -17.60
C ASP A 111 -7.50 14.36 -17.67
N ALA A 112 -8.07 13.45 -16.86
CA ALA A 112 -7.78 12.02 -16.93
C ALA A 112 -8.19 11.40 -18.27
N LYS A 113 -9.38 11.77 -18.77
CA LYS A 113 -9.81 11.30 -20.10
C LYS A 113 -8.92 11.84 -21.21
N ASP A 114 -8.56 13.11 -21.17
CA ASP A 114 -7.68 13.72 -22.16
C ASP A 114 -6.30 13.05 -22.14
N MET A 115 -5.78 12.67 -20.97
CA MET A 115 -4.54 11.90 -20.84
C MET A 115 -4.70 10.52 -21.48
N TYR A 116 -5.76 9.77 -21.16
CA TYR A 116 -6.03 8.46 -21.74
C TYR A 116 -6.16 8.49 -23.27
N ASP A 117 -6.85 9.49 -23.80
CA ASP A 117 -7.02 9.67 -25.25
C ASP A 117 -5.70 9.92 -25.97
N ASN A 118 -4.68 10.45 -25.26
CA ASN A 118 -3.37 10.78 -25.78
C ASN A 118 -2.28 9.72 -25.52
N ILE A 119 -2.62 8.59 -24.89
CA ILE A 119 -1.66 7.47 -24.74
C ILE A 119 -1.17 7.00 -26.11
N ASN A 120 0.13 6.77 -26.22
CA ASN A 120 0.70 6.13 -27.40
C ASN A 120 0.23 4.67 -27.46
N ARG A 121 -0.77 4.38 -28.28
CA ARG A 121 -1.41 3.07 -28.35
C ARG A 121 -0.52 2.04 -29.03
N GLY A 122 -0.45 0.84 -28.47
CA GLY A 122 0.23 -0.33 -29.00
C GLY A 122 -0.69 -1.54 -29.09
N TYR A 123 -0.11 -2.69 -29.36
CA TYR A 123 -0.82 -3.97 -29.48
C TYR A 123 -0.03 -5.14 -28.88
N LEU A 124 1.13 -4.90 -28.26
CA LEU A 124 1.81 -5.91 -27.46
C LEU A 124 1.30 -5.84 -26.03
N GLU A 125 1.03 -6.99 -25.46
CA GLU A 125 0.57 -7.16 -24.09
C GLU A 125 1.75 -7.59 -23.21
N GLU A 126 2.71 -6.68 -23.04
CA GLU A 126 3.99 -6.91 -22.37
C GLU A 126 4.15 -5.90 -21.22
N GLY A 127 3.20 -5.88 -20.27
CA GLY A 127 3.09 -4.86 -19.22
C GLY A 127 4.32 -4.76 -18.32
N PHE A 128 4.95 -5.88 -17.94
CA PHE A 128 6.16 -5.88 -17.14
C PHE A 128 7.34 -5.26 -17.90
N ASP A 129 7.50 -5.64 -19.18
CA ASP A 129 8.55 -5.08 -20.03
C ASP A 129 8.27 -3.61 -20.35
N ALA A 130 7.01 -3.22 -20.52
CA ALA A 130 6.61 -1.83 -20.74
C ALA A 130 6.92 -0.94 -19.52
N LEU A 131 6.57 -1.38 -18.32
CA LEU A 131 6.91 -0.67 -17.09
C LEU A 131 8.40 -0.48 -16.95
N LYS A 132 9.18 -1.54 -17.19
CA LYS A 132 10.64 -1.48 -17.11
C LYS A 132 11.22 -0.54 -18.14
N ALA A 133 10.78 -0.63 -19.39
CA ALA A 133 11.23 0.26 -20.47
C ALA A 133 10.89 1.73 -20.15
N TYR A 134 9.68 2.01 -19.65
CA TYR A 134 9.30 3.35 -19.22
C TYR A 134 10.21 3.90 -18.13
N MET A 135 10.51 3.11 -17.11
CA MET A 135 11.34 3.56 -15.99
C MET A 135 12.83 3.66 -16.32
N THR A 136 13.33 2.89 -17.30
CA THR A 136 14.78 2.82 -17.58
C THR A 136 15.21 3.46 -18.90
N GLU A 137 14.33 3.54 -19.88
CA GLU A 137 14.66 3.99 -21.24
C GLU A 137 13.93 5.29 -21.63
N ASN A 138 12.77 5.58 -21.04
CA ASN A 138 12.07 6.82 -21.28
C ASN A 138 12.81 7.99 -20.64
N THR A 139 13.15 9.00 -21.44
CA THR A 139 13.91 10.17 -20.95
C THR A 139 13.07 11.22 -20.26
N TYR A 140 11.74 11.13 -20.37
CA TYR A 140 10.79 12.04 -19.73
C TYR A 140 10.36 11.57 -18.36
N ALA A 141 10.20 10.25 -18.14
CA ALA A 141 9.81 9.67 -16.86
C ALA A 141 10.60 10.22 -15.66
N PRO A 142 11.95 10.37 -15.70
CA PRO A 142 12.71 10.95 -14.58
C PRO A 142 12.42 12.42 -14.30
N THR A 143 11.72 13.13 -15.18
CA THR A 143 11.38 14.54 -14.97
C THR A 143 10.20 14.74 -14.03
N TRP A 144 9.35 13.74 -13.88
CA TRP A 144 8.18 13.81 -13.02
C TRP A 144 8.16 12.77 -11.91
N MET A 145 8.73 11.57 -12.12
CA MET A 145 8.82 10.53 -11.10
C MET A 145 9.85 10.90 -10.03
N ARG A 146 9.43 10.80 -8.77
CA ARG A 146 10.26 11.14 -7.60
C ARG A 146 10.94 9.89 -7.06
N ASN A 147 12.25 9.96 -6.84
CA ASN A 147 13.02 8.80 -6.35
C ASN A 147 12.73 8.45 -4.87
N ASP A 148 12.24 9.40 -4.11
CA ASP A 148 11.93 9.32 -2.68
C ASP A 148 10.44 9.16 -2.38
N ALA A 149 9.57 9.18 -3.40
CA ALA A 149 8.16 8.84 -3.26
C ALA A 149 7.95 7.34 -3.34
N SER A 150 6.87 6.84 -2.73
CA SER A 150 6.36 5.50 -2.97
C SER A 150 5.89 5.35 -4.42
N LEU A 151 5.84 4.13 -4.93
CA LEU A 151 5.35 3.85 -6.29
C LEU A 151 4.21 2.83 -6.24
N LEU A 152 3.05 3.21 -6.75
CA LEU A 152 1.96 2.29 -7.07
C LEU A 152 1.89 2.07 -8.57
N VAL A 153 1.91 0.82 -9.01
CA VAL A 153 1.61 0.44 -10.38
C VAL A 153 0.28 -0.28 -10.43
N VAL A 154 -0.55 0.05 -11.42
CA VAL A 154 -1.82 -0.62 -11.69
C VAL A 154 -1.77 -1.18 -13.10
N PHE A 155 -1.70 -2.51 -13.23
CA PHE A 155 -1.83 -3.18 -14.52
C PHE A 155 -3.30 -3.33 -14.90
N VAL A 156 -3.63 -3.01 -16.14
CA VAL A 156 -5.00 -3.17 -16.68
C VAL A 156 -4.91 -3.87 -18.02
N SER A 157 -5.39 -5.11 -18.11
CA SER A 157 -5.43 -5.88 -19.35
C SER A 157 -6.51 -6.96 -19.31
N ASP A 158 -7.13 -7.19 -20.45
CA ASP A 158 -8.05 -8.32 -20.67
C ASP A 158 -7.33 -9.58 -21.20
N GLU A 159 -5.99 -9.59 -21.23
CA GLU A 159 -5.17 -10.71 -21.67
C GLU A 159 -4.03 -11.02 -20.68
N GLU A 160 -3.37 -12.18 -20.88
CA GLU A 160 -2.18 -12.58 -20.12
C GLU A 160 -0.97 -11.73 -20.50
N ASP A 161 -0.14 -11.37 -19.52
CA ASP A 161 1.12 -10.65 -19.77
C ASP A 161 2.12 -11.53 -20.52
N GLN A 162 2.55 -11.08 -21.69
CA GLN A 162 3.45 -11.77 -22.61
C GLN A 162 4.89 -11.25 -22.52
N SER A 163 5.23 -10.53 -21.46
CA SER A 163 6.56 -9.99 -21.24
C SER A 163 7.64 -11.09 -21.29
N SER A 164 8.83 -10.71 -21.69
CA SER A 164 9.99 -11.59 -21.67
C SER A 164 10.49 -11.90 -20.25
N GLN A 165 10.18 -11.04 -19.29
CA GLN A 165 10.48 -11.22 -17.88
C GLN A 165 9.53 -12.25 -17.24
N THR A 166 10.09 -13.15 -16.44
CA THR A 166 9.29 -13.99 -15.54
C THR A 166 8.76 -13.15 -14.38
N VAL A 167 7.70 -13.61 -13.71
CA VAL A 167 7.16 -12.98 -12.49
C VAL A 167 8.25 -12.78 -11.43
N ALA A 168 9.13 -13.77 -11.23
CA ALA A 168 10.22 -13.68 -10.26
C ALA A 168 11.26 -12.60 -10.61
N GLU A 169 11.61 -12.46 -11.88
CA GLU A 169 12.53 -11.40 -12.35
C GLU A 169 11.88 -10.03 -12.22
N PHE A 170 10.60 -9.92 -12.59
CA PHE A 170 9.85 -8.68 -12.46
C PHE A 170 9.73 -8.25 -11.00
N THR A 171 9.25 -9.12 -10.10
CA THR A 171 9.04 -8.78 -8.68
C THR A 171 10.34 -8.43 -7.98
N SER A 172 11.44 -9.15 -8.30
CA SER A 172 12.77 -8.83 -7.77
C SER A 172 13.26 -7.45 -8.22
N TRP A 173 13.09 -7.11 -9.50
CA TRP A 173 13.43 -5.79 -10.03
C TRP A 173 12.54 -4.71 -9.42
N TYR A 174 11.21 -4.90 -9.44
CA TYR A 174 10.25 -3.91 -8.98
C TYR A 174 10.43 -3.57 -7.50
N SER A 175 10.73 -4.55 -6.64
CA SER A 175 11.05 -4.31 -5.22
C SER A 175 12.26 -3.39 -5.00
N SER A 176 13.12 -3.23 -6.00
CA SER A 176 14.34 -2.42 -5.88
C SER A 176 14.20 -0.98 -6.40
N VAL A 177 13.09 -0.64 -7.06
CA VAL A 177 12.98 0.64 -7.77
C VAL A 177 12.62 1.82 -6.87
N ARG A 178 12.03 1.54 -5.69
CA ARG A 178 11.66 2.56 -4.70
C ARG A 178 11.78 1.98 -3.27
N PRO A 179 11.87 2.84 -2.25
CA PRO A 179 11.83 2.38 -0.85
C PRO A 179 10.54 1.64 -0.50
N SER A 180 9.42 2.04 -1.10
CA SER A 180 8.13 1.38 -0.96
C SER A 180 7.44 1.27 -2.32
N VAL A 181 7.00 0.06 -2.65
CA VAL A 181 6.31 -0.25 -3.91
C VAL A 181 5.01 -1.01 -3.64
N PHE A 182 3.99 -0.69 -4.41
CA PHE A 182 2.67 -1.31 -4.37
C PHE A 182 2.28 -1.73 -5.77
N LEU A 183 1.54 -2.82 -5.86
CA LEU A 183 1.05 -3.33 -7.13
C LEU A 183 -0.45 -3.60 -7.02
N ALA A 184 -1.19 -3.25 -8.05
CA ALA A 184 -2.58 -3.65 -8.22
C ALA A 184 -2.80 -4.13 -9.66
N SER A 185 -3.80 -4.97 -9.87
CA SER A 185 -4.14 -5.46 -11.21
C SER A 185 -5.65 -5.48 -11.41
N ILE A 186 -6.08 -5.02 -12.57
CA ILE A 186 -7.47 -5.10 -13.07
C ILE A 186 -7.41 -6.01 -14.29
N VAL A 187 -7.73 -7.28 -14.11
CA VAL A 187 -7.41 -8.33 -15.09
C VAL A 187 -8.45 -9.44 -15.11
N HIS A 188 -8.39 -10.31 -16.11
CA HIS A 188 -9.19 -11.53 -16.14
C HIS A 188 -8.74 -12.50 -15.05
N LEU A 189 -9.69 -12.89 -14.20
CA LEU A 189 -9.50 -13.91 -13.18
C LEU A 189 -9.71 -15.32 -13.74
N ASP A 190 -9.40 -16.34 -12.94
CA ASP A 190 -9.79 -17.71 -13.23
C ASP A 190 -11.32 -17.79 -13.49
N PRO A 191 -11.79 -18.54 -14.50
CA PRO A 191 -13.22 -18.64 -14.81
C PRO A 191 -14.12 -19.07 -13.65
N ALA A 192 -13.56 -19.69 -12.61
CA ALA A 192 -14.30 -20.03 -11.40
C ALA A 192 -14.59 -18.83 -10.50
N ASP A 193 -13.75 -17.80 -10.58
CA ASP A 193 -13.77 -16.63 -9.70
C ASP A 193 -14.20 -15.35 -10.44
N SER A 194 -14.25 -15.39 -11.78
CA SER A 194 -14.55 -14.23 -12.62
C SER A 194 -16.05 -14.05 -12.87
N LEU A 195 -16.46 -12.80 -13.00
CA LEU A 195 -17.77 -12.39 -13.50
C LEU A 195 -17.87 -12.47 -15.04
N CYS A 196 -16.77 -12.75 -15.73
CA CYS A 196 -16.76 -12.97 -17.17
C CYS A 196 -17.63 -14.16 -17.55
N HIS A 197 -18.53 -13.96 -18.52
CA HIS A 197 -19.40 -15.04 -18.97
C HIS A 197 -18.63 -16.14 -19.69
N VAL A 198 -18.92 -17.40 -19.35
CA VAL A 198 -18.24 -18.66 -19.70
C VAL A 198 -18.07 -18.92 -21.22
N ASN A 199 -18.56 -18.07 -22.09
CA ASN A 199 -18.54 -18.24 -23.57
C ASN A 199 -17.50 -17.38 -24.29
N GLN A 200 -16.70 -16.63 -23.58
CA GLN A 200 -15.60 -15.86 -24.17
C GLN A 200 -14.28 -16.57 -23.84
N TYR A 201 -13.45 -16.77 -24.85
CA TYR A 201 -12.10 -17.28 -24.67
C TYR A 201 -11.24 -16.12 -24.11
N TYR A 202 -11.19 -16.03 -22.79
CA TYR A 202 -10.29 -15.12 -22.10
C TYR A 202 -9.16 -15.94 -21.47
N ASP A 203 -7.97 -15.50 -21.65
CA ASP A 203 -6.83 -16.04 -20.93
C ASP A 203 -6.77 -15.40 -19.53
N THR A 204 -6.72 -16.22 -18.50
CA THR A 204 -6.50 -15.73 -17.12
C THR A 204 -5.13 -15.07 -17.03
N ALA A 205 -5.06 -13.88 -16.46
CA ALA A 205 -3.83 -13.10 -16.34
C ALA A 205 -2.97 -13.59 -15.16
N TYR A 206 -2.51 -14.86 -15.20
CA TYR A 206 -1.77 -15.48 -14.10
C TYR A 206 -0.51 -14.72 -13.71
N ASN A 207 0.26 -14.20 -14.68
CA ASN A 207 1.48 -13.46 -14.38
C ASN A 207 1.19 -12.19 -13.59
N SER A 208 0.18 -11.40 -13.99
CA SER A 208 -0.23 -10.20 -13.29
C SER A 208 -0.80 -10.50 -11.90
N ILE A 209 -1.61 -11.57 -11.78
CA ILE A 209 -2.17 -12.04 -10.50
C ILE A 209 -1.06 -12.48 -9.54
N ASP A 210 -0.12 -13.30 -10.00
CA ASP A 210 0.99 -13.79 -9.18
C ASP A 210 1.92 -12.65 -8.74
N ALA A 211 2.21 -11.70 -9.62
CA ALA A 211 3.01 -10.53 -9.29
C ALA A 211 2.29 -9.67 -8.24
N THR A 212 1.00 -9.42 -8.40
CA THR A 212 0.20 -8.62 -7.45
C THR A 212 0.11 -9.28 -6.09
N ASN A 213 -0.13 -10.60 -6.05
CA ASN A 213 -0.14 -11.38 -4.81
C ASN A 213 1.21 -11.35 -4.09
N HIS A 214 2.33 -11.32 -4.82
CA HIS A 214 3.68 -11.20 -4.21
C HIS A 214 3.81 -9.93 -3.36
N PHE A 215 3.16 -8.83 -3.74
CA PHE A 215 3.17 -7.56 -3.01
C PHE A 215 1.98 -7.40 -2.06
N GLY A 216 1.11 -8.41 -1.92
CA GLY A 216 -0.12 -8.31 -1.13
C GLY A 216 -1.09 -7.26 -1.67
N GLY A 217 -1.05 -7.03 -2.98
CA GLY A 217 -1.81 -5.99 -3.65
C GLY A 217 -3.26 -6.36 -3.94
N VAL A 218 -3.99 -5.41 -4.51
CA VAL A 218 -5.41 -5.55 -4.86
C VAL A 218 -5.57 -6.10 -6.28
N ILE A 219 -6.43 -7.11 -6.41
CA ILE A 219 -6.80 -7.67 -7.72
C ILE A 219 -8.29 -7.42 -7.94
N VAL A 220 -8.61 -6.85 -9.09
CA VAL A 220 -9.99 -6.56 -9.52
C VAL A 220 -10.30 -7.39 -10.76
N ASP A 221 -11.49 -8.01 -10.77
CA ASP A 221 -11.99 -8.66 -11.99
C ASP A 221 -12.34 -7.61 -13.04
N ILE A 222 -11.68 -7.66 -14.19
CA ILE A 222 -11.92 -6.73 -15.30
C ILE A 222 -13.36 -6.80 -15.82
N CYS A 223 -14.06 -7.92 -15.62
CA CYS A 223 -15.45 -8.12 -16.00
C CYS A 223 -16.46 -7.57 -14.98
N SER A 224 -16.00 -6.98 -13.88
CA SER A 224 -16.89 -6.21 -12.99
C SER A 224 -17.44 -4.99 -13.72
N GLU A 225 -18.72 -4.71 -13.52
CA GLU A 225 -19.35 -3.48 -14.03
C GLU A 225 -18.86 -2.23 -13.28
N ASP A 226 -18.21 -2.40 -12.12
CA ASP A 226 -17.72 -1.32 -11.26
C ASP A 226 -16.39 -1.73 -10.58
N TRP A 227 -15.31 -1.05 -10.96
CA TRP A 227 -13.97 -1.25 -10.37
C TRP A 227 -13.72 -0.36 -9.14
N SER A 228 -14.68 0.52 -8.80
CA SER A 228 -14.46 1.60 -7.82
C SER A 228 -14.04 1.09 -6.45
N ALA A 229 -14.62 0.00 -5.96
CA ALA A 229 -14.28 -0.54 -4.64
C ALA A 229 -12.83 -1.01 -4.58
N GLY A 230 -12.40 -1.86 -5.54
CA GLY A 230 -11.02 -2.37 -5.58
C GLY A 230 -9.99 -1.27 -5.84
N VAL A 231 -10.32 -0.29 -6.70
CA VAL A 231 -9.42 0.86 -6.96
C VAL A 231 -9.31 1.75 -5.72
N ALA A 232 -10.39 1.95 -4.95
CA ALA A 232 -10.35 2.67 -3.68
C ALA A 232 -9.49 1.93 -2.66
N ASP A 233 -9.59 0.60 -2.58
CA ASP A 233 -8.75 -0.22 -1.70
C ASP A 233 -7.27 -0.11 -2.07
N ALA A 234 -6.92 -0.12 -3.36
CA ALA A 234 -5.55 0.12 -3.82
C ALA A 234 -5.04 1.52 -3.40
N ALA A 235 -5.90 2.54 -3.48
CA ALA A 235 -5.56 3.89 -3.03
C ALA A 235 -5.37 4.00 -1.51
N VAL A 236 -6.06 3.16 -0.72
CA VAL A 236 -5.88 3.12 0.75
C VAL A 236 -4.50 2.55 1.12
N GLN A 237 -4.02 1.52 0.41
CA GLN A 237 -2.74 0.87 0.70
C GLN A 237 -1.53 1.82 0.63
N ILE A 238 -1.63 2.90 -0.16
CA ILE A 238 -0.54 3.87 -0.35
C ILE A 238 -0.61 5.09 0.57
N LYS A 239 -1.54 5.13 1.52
CA LYS A 239 -1.62 6.21 2.50
C LYS A 239 -0.63 5.98 3.63
N PRO A 240 0.19 6.98 4.00
CA PRO A 240 1.01 6.85 5.19
C PRO A 240 0.11 6.80 6.44
N PHE A 241 0.54 6.04 7.43
CA PHE A 241 -0.08 6.10 8.74
C PHE A 241 0.33 7.40 9.45
N GLU A 242 -0.59 8.35 9.49
CA GLU A 242 -0.44 9.59 10.24
C GLU A 242 -0.80 9.40 11.73
N TRP A 243 -1.51 8.32 12.04
CA TRP A 243 -1.90 7.90 13.37
C TRP A 243 -2.09 6.39 13.43
N TYR A 244 -2.10 5.83 14.65
CA TYR A 244 -2.29 4.40 14.88
C TYR A 244 -3.17 4.18 16.11
N GLU A 245 -4.28 3.42 15.97
CA GLU A 245 -5.14 3.02 17.08
C GLU A 245 -4.48 1.91 17.88
N LEU A 246 -4.32 2.12 19.19
CA LEU A 246 -3.69 1.15 20.08
C LEU A 246 -4.63 -0.03 20.36
N SER A 247 -4.06 -1.24 20.43
CA SER A 247 -4.79 -2.46 20.75
C SER A 247 -5.46 -2.42 22.14
N TYR A 248 -4.82 -1.74 23.08
CA TYR A 248 -5.33 -1.56 24.45
C TYR A 248 -5.22 -0.11 24.90
N VAL A 249 -6.07 0.26 25.88
CA VAL A 249 -5.98 1.58 26.49
C VAL A 249 -4.76 1.63 27.42
N PRO A 250 -3.83 2.58 27.25
CA PRO A 250 -2.67 2.74 28.12
C PRO A 250 -3.09 3.04 29.56
N SER A 251 -2.41 2.47 30.54
CA SER A 251 -2.64 2.76 31.97
C SER A 251 -2.28 4.20 32.34
N SER A 252 -1.34 4.81 31.62
CA SER A 252 -1.01 6.24 31.66
C SER A 252 -0.33 6.66 30.37
N ILE A 253 -0.49 7.94 30.01
CA ILE A 253 0.13 8.52 28.81
C ILE A 253 1.67 8.46 28.91
N GLU A 254 2.21 8.66 30.10
CA GLU A 254 3.65 8.64 30.36
C GLU A 254 4.27 7.24 30.14
N SER A 255 3.44 6.19 30.10
CA SER A 255 3.91 4.83 29.81
C SER A 255 4.14 4.57 28.33
N ILE A 256 3.60 5.43 27.45
CA ILE A 256 3.72 5.25 26.00
C ILE A 256 5.13 5.62 25.56
N GLN A 257 5.74 4.72 24.80
CA GLN A 257 7.05 4.91 24.16
C GLN A 257 6.94 4.54 22.69
N VAL A 258 7.32 5.44 21.81
CA VAL A 258 7.34 5.20 20.36
C VAL A 258 8.78 5.05 19.89
N PHE A 259 9.01 4.03 19.05
CA PHE A 259 10.30 3.77 18.43
C PHE A 259 10.14 3.71 16.91
N ILE A 260 11.09 4.29 16.19
CA ILE A 260 11.20 4.19 14.73
C ILE A 260 12.52 3.50 14.42
N ASN A 261 12.46 2.31 13.81
CA ASN A 261 13.63 1.44 13.60
C ASN A 261 14.46 1.22 14.90
N GLY A 262 13.76 1.03 16.03
CA GLY A 262 14.38 0.84 17.35
C GLY A 262 14.96 2.11 17.99
N VAL A 263 14.82 3.30 17.37
CA VAL A 263 15.24 4.58 17.92
C VAL A 263 14.06 5.30 18.58
N PRO A 264 14.16 5.73 19.86
CA PRO A 264 13.09 6.47 20.51
C PRO A 264 12.71 7.73 19.74
N ASN A 265 11.40 7.95 19.58
CA ASN A 265 10.81 9.10 18.92
C ASN A 265 9.90 9.85 19.91
N SER A 266 9.91 11.19 19.87
CA SER A 266 9.09 12.05 20.73
C SER A 266 8.12 12.94 19.94
N ASP A 267 8.11 12.85 18.61
CA ASP A 267 7.32 13.71 17.73
C ASP A 267 5.94 13.07 17.49
N TRP A 268 5.21 12.89 18.58
CA TRP A 268 3.87 12.31 18.61
C TRP A 268 3.09 12.78 19.82
N TYR A 269 1.75 12.60 19.79
CA TYR A 269 0.87 12.75 20.93
C TYR A 269 -0.17 11.63 20.96
N TYR A 270 -0.76 11.40 22.13
CA TYR A 270 -1.83 10.43 22.34
C TYR A 270 -3.17 11.13 22.46
N GLU A 271 -4.18 10.67 21.70
CA GLU A 271 -5.55 11.14 21.78
C GLU A 271 -6.42 10.08 22.49
N PRO A 272 -6.85 10.34 23.74
CA PRO A 272 -7.64 9.37 24.49
C PRO A 272 -9.03 9.10 23.91
N ALA A 273 -9.59 10.03 23.13
CA ALA A 273 -10.96 9.92 22.61
C ALA A 273 -11.13 8.75 21.62
N ASP A 274 -10.08 8.45 20.86
CA ASP A 274 -10.04 7.35 19.88
C ASP A 274 -8.96 6.32 20.17
N ASN A 275 -8.29 6.41 21.32
CA ASN A 275 -7.24 5.50 21.76
C ASN A 275 -6.06 5.44 20.79
N SER A 276 -5.67 6.57 20.20
CA SER A 276 -4.70 6.60 19.10
C SER A 276 -3.46 7.43 19.41
N VAL A 277 -2.33 7.00 18.86
CA VAL A 277 -1.09 7.79 18.78
C VAL A 277 -1.05 8.49 17.42
N TYR A 278 -0.94 9.81 17.42
CA TYR A 278 -0.79 10.67 16.27
C TYR A 278 0.65 11.11 16.13
N PHE A 279 1.18 11.13 14.91
CA PHE A 279 2.55 11.53 14.62
C PHE A 279 2.59 13.01 14.23
N ASP A 280 3.29 13.86 15.01
CA ASP A 280 3.56 15.26 14.66
C ASP A 280 4.46 15.33 13.41
N VAL A 281 5.37 14.37 13.27
CA VAL A 281 6.17 14.13 12.08
C VAL A 281 5.90 12.71 11.62
N VAL A 282 5.16 12.57 10.51
CA VAL A 282 4.78 11.26 9.94
C VAL A 282 6.05 10.49 9.56
N PRO A 283 6.21 9.24 10.04
CA PRO A 283 7.37 8.43 9.71
C PRO A 283 7.53 8.17 8.22
N GLU A 284 8.76 8.05 7.73
CA GLU A 284 9.07 7.76 6.33
C GLU A 284 8.65 6.33 5.92
N ALA A 285 8.56 6.10 4.60
CA ALA A 285 8.23 4.79 4.05
C ALA A 285 9.19 3.69 4.51
N ALA A 286 8.67 2.49 4.65
CA ALA A 286 9.40 1.26 4.99
C ALA A 286 10.19 1.32 6.32
N VAL A 287 9.87 2.27 7.21
CA VAL A 287 10.40 2.24 8.57
C VAL A 287 9.50 1.38 9.45
N HIS A 288 10.11 0.64 10.35
CA HIS A 288 9.40 -0.13 11.38
C HIS A 288 9.08 0.78 12.56
N VAL A 289 7.79 0.84 12.93
CA VAL A 289 7.29 1.61 14.08
C VAL A 289 6.83 0.65 15.17
N GLU A 290 7.27 0.89 16.39
CA GLU A 290 6.83 0.16 17.59
C GLU A 290 6.28 1.14 18.61
N ILE A 291 5.14 0.82 19.20
CA ILE A 291 4.49 1.62 20.25
C ILE A 291 4.32 0.73 21.47
N ALA A 292 5.19 0.91 22.45
CA ALA A 292 5.18 0.16 23.70
C ALA A 292 4.48 0.95 24.80
N TYR A 293 3.62 0.30 25.58
CA TYR A 293 2.92 0.95 26.69
C TYR A 293 2.47 -0.04 27.75
N LEU A 294 2.22 0.46 28.98
CA LEU A 294 1.62 -0.31 30.05
C LEU A 294 0.10 -0.29 29.90
N TYR A 295 -0.53 -1.45 29.99
CA TYR A 295 -1.97 -1.58 30.10
C TYR A 295 -2.37 -2.47 31.29
N LEU A 296 -3.59 -2.33 31.76
CA LEU A 296 -4.14 -3.14 32.84
C LEU A 296 -5.06 -4.21 32.24
N PRO A 297 -4.70 -5.50 32.30
CA PRO A 297 -5.39 -6.56 31.57
C PRO A 297 -6.79 -6.89 32.11
N TRP A 298 -7.21 -6.27 33.20
CA TRP A 298 -8.49 -6.54 33.83
C TRP A 298 -9.16 -5.25 34.35
N ASP A 299 -9.91 -4.60 33.48
CA ASP A 299 -11.02 -3.74 33.87
C ASP A 299 -12.23 -4.13 33.00
N PRO A 300 -13.27 -4.76 33.56
CA PRO A 300 -14.45 -5.19 32.82
C PRO A 300 -15.25 -4.02 32.21
N GLU A 301 -14.95 -2.76 32.54
CA GLU A 301 -15.57 -1.58 31.95
C GLU A 301 -14.87 -1.14 30.64
N PHE A 302 -13.68 -1.68 30.29
CA PHE A 302 -12.89 -1.30 29.13
C PHE A 302 -12.65 -2.43 28.12
N GLU A 303 -13.42 -3.53 28.18
CA GLU A 303 -13.40 -4.53 27.10
C GLU A 303 -13.92 -3.91 25.79
N LYS A 304 -13.02 -3.35 24.98
CA LYS A 304 -13.31 -3.19 23.54
C LYS A 304 -13.16 -4.55 22.86
N PRO A 305 -14.12 -4.97 22.04
CA PRO A 305 -13.92 -6.17 21.23
C PRO A 305 -12.70 -5.95 20.32
N ASN A 306 -11.83 -6.96 20.26
CA ASN A 306 -10.69 -6.97 19.35
C ASN A 306 -11.20 -6.70 17.92
N PRO A 307 -10.74 -5.64 17.23
CA PRO A 307 -11.22 -5.31 15.89
C PRO A 307 -10.80 -6.34 14.82
N PHE A 308 -10.00 -7.36 15.18
CA PHE A 308 -9.54 -8.42 14.29
C PHE A 308 -10.12 -9.82 14.58
N ASN A 309 -11.25 -9.91 15.31
CA ASN A 309 -12.03 -11.15 15.45
C ASN A 309 -13.35 -11.07 14.71
#